data_77b909ef71bdd44a069849dbd5ac6dc2
#
_entry.id   77b909ef71bdd44a069849dbd5ac6dc2
#
_cell.length_a   1.000
_cell.length_b   1.000
_cell.length_c   1.000
_cell.angle_alpha   90.00
_cell.angle_beta   90.00
_cell.angle_gamma   90.00
#
_symmetry.space_group_name_H-M   'P 1'
#
loop_
_entity.id
_entity.type
_entity.pdbx_description
1 polymer ?
#
loop_
_entity_poly.entity_id
_entity_poly.type
_entity_poly.pdbx_seq_one_letter_code
_entity_poly.pdbx_strand_id
1 'polypeptide(L)'
;MLEKANEYIRQNHIDEKEKPLFHVTPEAGWMNDPNGFSVYQGKVHLFYQFYPYKTEWGPMHWGHQVTEDLVKWEAYPVAMAPDQDYDHIGCFSGSAVEADGKHVLLYTGVSQKDGKEIQNQCIAIGDGKTYEKWQDNPVIKGDSMPEKFDRKDFRDPKIWKKDGRYYCVVGNRYEGNCGQIVLFSSTDYKNWRYEKVLLRNDGKNGDMLECPDYLEVDGYPVIICSPQNMHAQKYEFHNGHNSIYIIGDAEKEISNFAWEKKRSLDYGLDFYAPQTTELPDGRRIMVAWMKSWDARVMTKGQKWQGMMTLPRELKIKDGKIWQSPVRELEKYKKNPIIYTEQKISGQMSLDGIDGRVIDMTVELTNVEGREFKVDVAHNEEYTTTFTYYPEKHQIEIDRTYSGVNADVVCVRKIEIAEKHHAPKLHFIMDRYSVELFINDGEQTASVVIPTPLEANEIIFTSDEAATVNIEKYEITFN
;
A
#
# COMPACT_ATOMS: atom_id res chain seq x y z
N MET A 1 24.42 -15.26 -0.22
CA MET A 1 23.40 -14.75 0.72
C MET A 1 22.01 -15.26 0.36
N LEU A 2 21.65 -15.31 -0.90
CA LEU A 2 20.32 -15.73 -1.39
C LEU A 2 19.91 -17.13 -0.90
N GLU A 3 20.80 -18.15 -1.05
CA GLU A 3 20.54 -19.52 -0.60
C GLU A 3 20.33 -19.59 0.92
N LYS A 4 21.12 -18.81 1.70
CA LYS A 4 20.96 -18.72 3.14
C LYS A 4 19.61 -18.16 3.57
N ALA A 5 19.09 -17.15 2.85
CA ALA A 5 17.77 -16.57 3.11
C ALA A 5 16.66 -17.60 2.84
N ASN A 6 16.72 -18.30 1.71
CA ASN A 6 15.76 -19.35 1.35
C ASN A 6 15.81 -20.53 2.34
N GLU A 7 16.99 -20.93 2.79
CA GLU A 7 17.14 -21.98 3.81
C GLU A 7 16.54 -21.55 5.15
N TYR A 8 16.81 -20.31 5.59
CA TYR A 8 16.23 -19.77 6.82
C TYR A 8 14.71 -19.79 6.82
N ILE A 9 14.08 -19.40 5.71
CA ILE A 9 12.62 -19.42 5.54
C ILE A 9 12.09 -20.86 5.69
N ARG A 10 12.71 -21.84 5.01
CA ARG A 10 12.30 -23.25 5.12
C ARG A 10 12.36 -23.78 6.55
N GLN A 11 13.36 -23.35 7.32
CA GLN A 11 13.56 -23.79 8.72
C GLN A 11 12.67 -23.05 9.72
N ASN A 12 12.13 -21.87 9.36
CA ASN A 12 11.35 -20.99 10.23
C ASN A 12 9.93 -20.75 9.67
N HIS A 13 9.38 -21.77 9.02
CA HIS A 13 8.02 -21.69 8.45
C HIS A 13 6.99 -21.28 9.52
N ILE A 14 6.07 -20.38 9.13
CA ILE A 14 4.99 -19.88 9.97
C ILE A 14 3.69 -20.58 9.56
N ASP A 15 2.93 -21.07 10.54
CA ASP A 15 1.61 -21.68 10.27
C ASP A 15 0.69 -20.66 9.58
N GLU A 16 0.01 -21.09 8.52
CA GLU A 16 -0.94 -20.27 7.77
C GLU A 16 -2.09 -19.73 8.65
N LYS A 17 -2.38 -20.38 9.79
CA LYS A 17 -3.35 -19.90 10.77
C LYS A 17 -2.89 -18.67 11.54
N GLU A 18 -1.57 -18.44 11.60
CA GLU A 18 -0.95 -17.28 12.24
C GLU A 18 -0.81 -16.09 11.27
N LYS A 19 -1.15 -16.26 9.98
CA LYS A 19 -1.10 -15.23 8.94
C LYS A 19 -2.50 -14.75 8.57
N PRO A 20 -2.65 -13.56 7.97
CA PRO A 20 -3.87 -13.19 7.24
C PRO A 20 -4.26 -14.25 6.19
N LEU A 21 -5.55 -14.33 5.84
CA LEU A 21 -6.01 -15.31 4.87
C LEU A 21 -5.64 -14.90 3.43
N PHE A 22 -5.82 -13.63 3.08
CA PHE A 22 -5.67 -13.13 1.71
C PHE A 22 -4.79 -11.89 1.58
N HIS A 23 -4.33 -11.30 2.68
CA HIS A 23 -3.31 -10.24 2.62
C HIS A 23 -1.90 -10.85 2.55
N VAL A 24 -1.08 -10.34 1.65
CA VAL A 24 0.31 -10.78 1.51
C VAL A 24 1.12 -10.41 2.75
N THR A 25 1.78 -11.40 3.33
CA THR A 25 2.73 -11.25 4.44
C THR A 25 4.06 -11.90 4.09
N PRO A 26 5.16 -11.55 4.75
CA PRO A 26 6.43 -12.24 4.54
C PRO A 26 6.35 -13.68 5.05
N GLU A 27 7.13 -14.57 4.43
CA GLU A 27 7.24 -15.96 4.88
C GLU A 27 7.92 -16.11 6.26
N ALA A 28 8.71 -15.11 6.66
CA ALA A 28 9.31 -14.95 7.97
C ALA A 28 9.84 -13.52 8.10
N GLY A 29 10.05 -13.03 9.32
CA GLY A 29 10.75 -11.77 9.55
C GLY A 29 9.97 -10.51 9.17
N TRP A 30 10.59 -9.59 8.44
CA TRP A 30 10.09 -8.25 8.15
C TRP A 30 9.74 -8.04 6.68
N MET A 31 8.66 -7.30 6.43
CA MET A 31 8.24 -6.77 5.13
C MET A 31 7.92 -5.28 5.24
N ASN A 32 8.31 -4.50 4.23
CA ASN A 32 7.78 -3.15 3.97
C ASN A 32 7.39 -3.00 2.50
N ASP A 33 7.78 -1.97 1.79
CA ASP A 33 7.31 -1.55 0.48
C ASP A 33 7.06 -2.67 -0.53
N PRO A 34 5.93 -2.66 -1.25
CA PRO A 34 5.75 -3.48 -2.45
C PRO A 34 6.76 -3.07 -3.53
N ASN A 35 7.31 -4.04 -4.21
CA ASN A 35 8.29 -3.87 -5.27
C ASN A 35 7.92 -4.69 -6.50
N GLY A 36 8.37 -4.30 -7.66
CA GLY A 36 8.28 -5.11 -8.86
C GLY A 36 6.87 -5.59 -9.19
N PHE A 37 5.82 -4.90 -8.72
CA PHE A 37 4.43 -5.28 -8.96
C PHE A 37 4.12 -5.19 -10.44
N SER A 38 3.93 -6.35 -11.08
CA SER A 38 3.95 -6.46 -12.54
C SER A 38 3.26 -7.73 -13.03
N VAL A 39 2.90 -7.73 -14.30
CA VAL A 39 2.45 -8.94 -14.99
C VAL A 39 3.59 -9.51 -15.83
N TYR A 40 3.87 -10.80 -15.67
CA TYR A 40 4.85 -11.52 -16.48
C TYR A 40 4.40 -12.97 -16.70
N GLN A 41 4.46 -13.43 -17.93
CA GLN A 41 4.04 -14.78 -18.36
C GLN A 41 2.63 -15.17 -17.85
N GLY A 42 1.68 -14.21 -17.88
CA GLY A 42 0.28 -14.42 -17.50
C GLY A 42 0.01 -14.49 -16.00
N LYS A 43 1.01 -14.30 -15.17
CA LYS A 43 0.88 -14.21 -13.70
C LYS A 43 1.17 -12.80 -13.21
N VAL A 44 0.58 -12.45 -12.08
CA VAL A 44 0.89 -11.20 -11.36
C VAL A 44 1.96 -11.49 -10.32
N HIS A 45 3.06 -10.78 -10.41
CA HIS A 45 4.21 -10.87 -9.53
C HIS A 45 4.22 -9.70 -8.57
N LEU A 46 4.43 -9.98 -7.30
CA LEU A 46 4.64 -9.00 -6.25
C LEU A 46 5.92 -9.33 -5.51
N PHE A 47 6.87 -8.43 -5.61
CA PHE A 47 8.06 -8.44 -4.75
C PHE A 47 7.84 -7.48 -3.60
N TYR A 48 8.70 -7.55 -2.61
CA TYR A 48 8.63 -6.65 -1.46
C TYR A 48 9.99 -6.52 -0.78
N GLN A 49 10.21 -5.40 -0.13
CA GLN A 49 11.33 -5.21 0.78
C GLN A 49 11.26 -6.26 1.89
N PHE A 50 12.33 -7.01 2.10
CA PHE A 50 12.32 -8.21 2.90
C PHE A 50 13.57 -8.38 3.74
N TYR A 51 13.39 -8.62 5.05
CA TYR A 51 14.47 -9.07 5.94
C TYR A 51 14.06 -10.36 6.64
N PRO A 52 14.56 -11.53 6.21
CA PRO A 52 14.05 -12.82 6.67
C PRO A 52 14.39 -13.14 8.13
N TYR A 53 15.45 -12.58 8.70
CA TYR A 53 16.06 -13.07 9.94
C TYR A 53 15.47 -12.48 11.22
N LYS A 54 14.72 -11.36 11.14
CA LYS A 54 14.11 -10.67 12.29
C LYS A 54 12.83 -9.94 11.88
N THR A 55 11.95 -9.70 12.85
CA THR A 55 10.73 -8.90 12.68
C THR A 55 10.95 -7.38 12.76
N GLU A 56 12.13 -6.93 12.38
CA GLU A 56 12.55 -5.53 12.31
C GLU A 56 13.32 -5.28 11.01
N TRP A 57 13.40 -4.02 10.61
CA TRP A 57 14.14 -3.62 9.43
C TRP A 57 15.63 -4.00 9.51
N GLY A 58 16.21 -4.44 8.42
CA GLY A 58 17.61 -4.85 8.32
C GLY A 58 18.14 -4.78 6.88
N PRO A 59 19.26 -5.43 6.55
CA PRO A 59 19.77 -5.47 5.18
C PRO A 59 18.74 -6.09 4.22
N MET A 60 18.11 -5.24 3.40
CA MET A 60 16.96 -5.60 2.58
C MET A 60 17.32 -6.57 1.46
N HIS A 61 16.54 -7.63 1.40
CA HIS A 61 16.37 -8.55 0.29
C HIS A 61 15.10 -8.19 -0.46
N TRP A 62 14.81 -8.87 -1.57
CA TRP A 62 13.49 -8.87 -2.19
C TRP A 62 12.83 -10.24 -2.00
N GLY A 63 11.75 -10.27 -1.20
CA GLY A 63 10.82 -11.39 -1.15
C GLY A 63 9.97 -11.42 -2.43
N HIS A 64 9.30 -12.54 -2.71
CA HIS A 64 8.57 -12.72 -3.96
C HIS A 64 7.34 -13.60 -3.74
N GLN A 65 6.19 -13.12 -4.18
CA GLN A 65 4.95 -13.89 -4.26
C GLN A 65 4.28 -13.68 -5.62
N VAL A 66 3.48 -14.65 -6.03
CA VAL A 66 2.85 -14.70 -7.34
C VAL A 66 1.38 -15.10 -7.20
N THR A 67 0.52 -14.54 -8.05
CA THR A 67 -0.89 -14.88 -8.08
C THR A 67 -1.43 -14.95 -9.50
N GLU A 68 -2.50 -15.74 -9.68
CA GLU A 68 -3.28 -15.80 -10.92
C GLU A 68 -4.65 -15.08 -10.79
N ASP A 69 -5.05 -14.74 -9.53
CA ASP A 69 -6.37 -14.18 -9.24
C ASP A 69 -6.36 -12.99 -8.26
N LEU A 70 -5.20 -12.43 -7.94
CA LEU A 70 -5.00 -11.28 -7.04
C LEU A 70 -5.44 -11.51 -5.58
N VAL A 71 -5.95 -12.67 -5.23
CA VAL A 71 -6.48 -13.00 -3.89
C VAL A 71 -5.68 -14.11 -3.22
N LYS A 72 -5.37 -15.17 -3.98
CA LYS A 72 -4.51 -16.26 -3.51
C LYS A 72 -3.08 -16.04 -3.98
N TRP A 73 -2.15 -16.03 -3.05
CA TRP A 73 -0.74 -15.78 -3.33
C TRP A 73 0.10 -17.01 -3.03
N GLU A 74 1.03 -17.31 -3.91
CA GLU A 74 2.01 -18.38 -3.78
C GLU A 74 3.39 -17.78 -3.53
N ALA A 75 4.06 -18.20 -2.46
CA ALA A 75 5.42 -17.78 -2.16
C ALA A 75 6.42 -18.40 -3.14
N TYR A 76 7.26 -17.57 -3.73
CA TYR A 76 8.38 -17.95 -4.58
C TYR A 76 9.70 -17.76 -3.81
N PRO A 77 10.83 -18.33 -4.31
CA PRO A 77 12.14 -18.10 -3.70
C PRO A 77 12.46 -16.61 -3.60
N VAL A 78 13.23 -16.21 -2.61
CA VAL A 78 13.77 -14.86 -2.48
C VAL A 78 14.45 -14.47 -3.79
N ALA A 79 14.06 -13.33 -4.36
CA ALA A 79 14.51 -12.93 -5.69
C ALA A 79 15.92 -12.34 -5.67
N MET A 80 16.26 -11.54 -4.66
CA MET A 80 17.56 -10.86 -4.54
C MET A 80 18.01 -10.76 -3.09
N ALA A 81 19.33 -10.78 -2.89
CA ALA A 81 20.01 -10.53 -1.62
C ALA A 81 21.08 -9.45 -1.79
N PRO A 82 21.44 -8.70 -0.73
CA PRO A 82 22.44 -7.62 -0.79
C PRO A 82 23.87 -8.22 -0.77
N ASP A 83 24.34 -8.75 -1.88
CA ASP A 83 25.56 -9.55 -2.01
C ASP A 83 26.61 -9.00 -2.97
N GLN A 84 26.40 -7.79 -3.51
CA GLN A 84 27.34 -7.11 -4.40
C GLN A 84 27.91 -5.83 -3.77
N ASP A 85 29.06 -5.37 -4.22
CA ASP A 85 29.72 -4.16 -3.69
C ASP A 85 28.84 -2.91 -3.80
N TYR A 86 27.97 -2.85 -4.81
CA TYR A 86 27.09 -1.72 -5.06
C TYR A 86 25.73 -1.80 -4.30
N ASP A 87 25.44 -2.91 -3.62
CA ASP A 87 24.20 -3.09 -2.86
C ASP A 87 24.37 -3.79 -1.50
N HIS A 88 25.59 -3.89 -0.98
CA HIS A 88 25.89 -4.66 0.24
C HIS A 88 25.19 -4.17 1.51
N ILE A 89 24.64 -2.95 1.52
CA ILE A 89 23.81 -2.41 2.61
C ILE A 89 22.35 -2.86 2.44
N GLY A 90 21.86 -2.92 1.18
CA GLY A 90 20.50 -3.36 0.89
C GLY A 90 20.14 -3.28 -0.59
N CYS A 91 19.28 -4.20 -1.02
CA CYS A 91 18.51 -4.08 -2.25
C CYS A 91 17.22 -3.31 -1.92
N PHE A 92 17.24 -1.97 -2.06
CA PHE A 92 16.08 -1.14 -1.72
C PHE A 92 15.01 -1.18 -2.82
N SER A 93 13.92 -0.46 -2.59
CA SER A 93 12.72 -0.51 -3.41
C SER A 93 12.95 -0.24 -4.89
N GLY A 94 12.04 -0.72 -5.70
CA GLY A 94 12.06 -0.60 -7.14
C GLY A 94 10.87 -1.32 -7.80
N SER A 95 10.94 -1.50 -9.10
CA SER A 95 9.84 -1.99 -9.93
C SER A 95 10.28 -3.03 -10.95
N ALA A 96 9.36 -3.52 -11.78
CA ALA A 96 9.66 -4.49 -12.81
C ALA A 96 8.97 -4.17 -14.14
N VAL A 97 9.52 -4.70 -15.23
CA VAL A 97 8.95 -4.63 -16.57
C VAL A 97 9.30 -5.89 -17.36
N GLU A 98 8.43 -6.29 -18.26
CA GLU A 98 8.81 -7.26 -19.29
C GLU A 98 9.59 -6.58 -20.42
N ALA A 99 10.77 -7.09 -20.69
CA ALA A 99 11.64 -6.61 -21.76
C ALA A 99 12.35 -7.80 -22.44
N ASP A 100 12.29 -7.86 -23.77
CA ASP A 100 12.93 -8.90 -24.60
C ASP A 100 12.58 -10.34 -24.14
N GLY A 101 11.32 -10.55 -23.70
CA GLY A 101 10.85 -11.83 -23.17
C GLY A 101 11.44 -12.23 -21.82
N LYS A 102 12.06 -11.30 -21.11
CA LYS A 102 12.61 -11.44 -19.76
C LYS A 102 11.87 -10.58 -18.77
N HIS A 103 11.86 -10.99 -17.50
CA HIS A 103 11.40 -10.17 -16.41
C HIS A 103 12.58 -9.35 -15.86
N VAL A 104 12.54 -8.04 -16.06
CA VAL A 104 13.60 -7.11 -15.65
C VAL A 104 13.16 -6.36 -14.40
N LEU A 105 13.91 -6.53 -13.33
CA LEU A 105 13.74 -5.79 -12.07
C LEU A 105 14.68 -4.59 -12.09
N LEU A 106 14.16 -3.38 -11.82
CA LEU A 106 14.95 -2.16 -11.63
C LEU A 106 14.82 -1.76 -10.16
N TYR A 107 15.93 -1.74 -9.41
CA TYR A 107 15.95 -1.54 -7.96
C TYR A 107 17.05 -0.57 -7.54
N THR A 108 16.99 -0.09 -6.31
CA THR A 108 18.03 0.73 -5.73
C THR A 108 19.05 -0.11 -4.99
N GLY A 109 20.27 -0.16 -5.49
CA GLY A 109 21.41 -0.72 -4.79
C GLY A 109 21.99 0.31 -3.82
N VAL A 110 22.08 -0.05 -2.54
CA VAL A 110 22.63 0.80 -1.49
C VAL A 110 23.99 0.31 -1.06
N SER A 111 24.97 1.18 -1.11
CA SER A 111 26.35 0.93 -0.74
C SER A 111 26.93 2.07 0.07
N GLN A 112 28.16 1.92 0.54
CA GLN A 112 28.91 2.96 1.26
C GLN A 112 30.27 3.17 0.63
N LYS A 113 30.63 4.45 0.42
CA LYS A 113 31.97 4.84 -0.01
C LYS A 113 32.44 6.03 0.82
N ASP A 114 33.65 5.94 1.35
CA ASP A 114 34.28 6.96 2.19
C ASP A 114 33.37 7.40 3.38
N GLY A 115 32.66 6.44 4.00
CA GLY A 115 31.75 6.67 5.12
C GLY A 115 30.40 7.31 4.73
N LYS A 116 30.15 7.53 3.44
CA LYS A 116 28.90 8.08 2.92
C LYS A 116 28.08 7.02 2.20
N GLU A 117 26.79 6.98 2.53
CA GLU A 117 25.84 6.16 1.81
C GLU A 117 25.62 6.66 0.38
N ILE A 118 25.54 5.74 -0.56
CA ILE A 118 25.31 6.00 -1.98
C ILE A 118 24.17 5.12 -2.45
N GLN A 119 23.21 5.72 -3.12
CA GLN A 119 22.08 5.06 -3.74
C GLN A 119 22.18 5.19 -5.27
N ASN A 120 22.17 4.04 -5.95
CA ASN A 120 22.22 3.97 -7.42
C ASN A 120 21.16 2.98 -7.91
N GLN A 121 20.69 3.14 -9.17
CA GLN A 121 19.73 2.22 -9.71
C GLN A 121 20.44 1.08 -10.43
N CYS A 122 20.00 -0.14 -10.13
CA CYS A 122 20.56 -1.40 -10.59
C CYS A 122 19.47 -2.27 -11.23
N ILE A 123 19.85 -3.21 -12.09
CA ILE A 123 18.92 -4.18 -12.67
C ILE A 123 19.29 -5.62 -12.32
N ALA A 124 18.26 -6.44 -12.21
CA ALA A 124 18.37 -7.89 -12.22
C ALA A 124 17.42 -8.45 -13.30
N ILE A 125 17.84 -9.49 -13.97
CA ILE A 125 17.12 -10.06 -15.12
C ILE A 125 16.79 -11.52 -14.81
N GLY A 126 15.55 -11.94 -15.06
CA GLY A 126 15.11 -13.29 -14.73
C GLY A 126 14.05 -13.86 -15.64
N ASP A 127 13.56 -15.01 -15.21
CA ASP A 127 12.55 -15.82 -15.91
C ASP A 127 11.19 -15.82 -15.19
N GLY A 128 11.02 -14.97 -14.19
CA GLY A 128 9.84 -14.92 -13.34
C GLY A 128 9.98 -15.73 -12.03
N LYS A 129 11.06 -16.52 -11.89
CA LYS A 129 11.31 -17.32 -10.68
C LYS A 129 12.72 -17.09 -10.11
N THR A 130 13.70 -16.97 -10.97
CA THR A 130 15.11 -16.76 -10.62
C THR A 130 15.64 -15.52 -11.32
N TYR A 131 16.52 -14.78 -10.64
CA TYR A 131 17.02 -13.50 -11.12
C TYR A 131 18.53 -13.42 -10.95
N GLU A 132 19.21 -12.86 -11.97
CA GLU A 132 20.64 -12.60 -11.97
C GLU A 132 20.89 -11.09 -12.06
N LYS A 133 21.71 -10.56 -11.18
CA LYS A 133 22.10 -9.16 -11.19
C LYS A 133 22.96 -8.88 -12.43
N TRP A 134 22.67 -7.76 -13.11
CA TRP A 134 23.42 -7.36 -14.30
C TRP A 134 24.89 -7.06 -13.97
N GLN A 135 25.80 -7.59 -14.77
CA GLN A 135 27.24 -7.49 -14.50
C GLN A 135 27.77 -6.04 -14.53
N ASP A 136 27.15 -5.15 -15.32
CA ASP A 136 27.57 -3.75 -15.47
C ASP A 136 26.74 -2.79 -14.59
N ASN A 137 26.15 -3.29 -13.50
CA ASN A 137 25.48 -2.44 -12.51
C ASN A 137 26.48 -1.47 -11.83
N PRO A 138 26.03 -0.29 -11.40
CA PRO A 138 24.69 0.30 -11.55
C PRO A 138 24.43 0.92 -12.92
N VAL A 139 23.16 0.88 -13.38
CA VAL A 139 22.74 1.41 -14.69
C VAL A 139 22.38 2.91 -14.65
N ILE A 140 21.94 3.44 -13.49
CA ILE A 140 21.77 4.88 -13.26
C ILE A 140 22.57 5.26 -12.00
N LYS A 141 23.54 6.13 -12.17
CA LYS A 141 24.42 6.57 -11.07
C LYS A 141 24.01 7.94 -10.57
N GLY A 142 24.01 8.12 -9.25
CA GLY A 142 23.79 9.42 -8.63
C GLY A 142 24.80 10.49 -9.10
N ASP A 143 26.01 10.08 -9.46
CA ASP A 143 27.05 10.97 -10.00
C ASP A 143 26.70 11.57 -11.38
N SER A 144 25.79 10.98 -12.13
CA SER A 144 25.29 11.51 -13.41
C SER A 144 24.20 12.57 -13.27
N MET A 145 23.76 12.85 -12.05
CA MET A 145 22.70 13.81 -11.76
C MET A 145 23.24 15.25 -11.73
N PRO A 146 22.38 16.26 -11.98
CA PRO A 146 22.72 17.67 -11.79
C PRO A 146 23.32 17.96 -10.41
N GLU A 147 24.22 18.94 -10.30
CA GLU A 147 25.06 19.20 -9.13
C GLU A 147 24.31 19.38 -7.80
N LYS A 148 23.10 19.95 -7.84
CA LYS A 148 22.28 20.24 -6.65
C LYS A 148 21.38 19.07 -6.20
N PHE A 149 21.45 17.92 -6.88
CA PHE A 149 20.64 16.75 -6.55
C PHE A 149 21.38 15.90 -5.53
N ASP A 150 20.65 15.41 -4.53
CA ASP A 150 21.23 14.56 -3.50
C ASP A 150 21.55 13.17 -4.06
N ARG A 151 22.69 12.62 -3.66
CA ARG A 151 23.16 11.29 -4.10
C ARG A 151 22.85 10.19 -3.11
N LYS A 152 22.57 10.55 -1.86
CA LYS A 152 22.12 9.63 -0.82
C LYS A 152 20.62 9.37 -0.95
N ASP A 153 19.82 10.42 -1.15
CA ASP A 153 18.39 10.31 -1.35
C ASP A 153 18.07 10.26 -2.86
N PHE A 154 18.31 9.09 -3.47
CA PHE A 154 18.09 8.82 -4.90
C PHE A 154 17.67 7.37 -5.08
N ARG A 155 16.36 7.06 -4.92
CA ARG A 155 15.86 5.70 -4.80
C ARG A 155 14.46 5.49 -5.37
N ASP A 156 14.04 4.22 -5.35
CA ASP A 156 12.70 3.73 -5.65
C ASP A 156 12.31 3.93 -7.12
N PRO A 157 13.09 3.35 -8.07
CA PRO A 157 12.81 3.53 -9.49
C PRO A 157 11.52 2.81 -9.90
N LYS A 158 10.65 3.52 -10.63
CA LYS A 158 9.49 2.92 -11.33
C LYS A 158 9.71 2.97 -12.82
N ILE A 159 9.86 1.79 -13.43
CA ILE A 159 10.04 1.60 -14.87
C ILE A 159 8.73 1.27 -15.55
N TRP A 160 8.54 1.81 -16.76
CA TRP A 160 7.49 1.38 -17.69
C TRP A 160 7.99 1.49 -19.13
N LYS A 161 7.27 0.84 -20.05
CA LYS A 161 7.52 0.91 -21.49
C LYS A 161 6.37 1.63 -22.19
N LYS A 162 6.67 2.59 -23.05
CA LYS A 162 5.71 3.30 -23.89
C LYS A 162 6.33 3.56 -25.26
N ASP A 163 5.60 3.26 -26.32
CA ASP A 163 6.02 3.49 -27.72
C ASP A 163 7.43 3.00 -28.06
N GLY A 164 7.77 1.79 -27.57
CA GLY A 164 9.06 1.15 -27.82
C GLY A 164 10.23 1.70 -27.00
N ARG A 165 10.00 2.69 -26.13
CA ARG A 165 10.99 3.29 -25.24
C ARG A 165 10.68 2.96 -23.78
N TYR A 166 11.71 2.85 -22.98
CA TYR A 166 11.60 2.71 -21.52
C TYR A 166 11.73 4.07 -20.87
N TYR A 167 10.93 4.28 -19.84
CA TYR A 167 10.95 5.44 -18.96
C TYR A 167 11.10 4.97 -17.53
N CYS A 168 11.68 5.83 -16.69
CA CYS A 168 11.84 5.55 -15.28
C CYS A 168 11.69 6.85 -14.49
N VAL A 169 10.85 6.84 -13.47
CA VAL A 169 10.84 7.89 -12.44
C VAL A 169 11.58 7.40 -11.21
N VAL A 170 12.29 8.31 -10.55
CA VAL A 170 13.08 8.01 -9.35
C VAL A 170 12.83 9.12 -8.33
N GLY A 171 12.64 8.75 -7.06
CA GLY A 171 12.59 9.69 -5.95
C GLY A 171 13.96 10.30 -5.70
N ASN A 172 13.98 11.58 -5.43
CA ASN A 172 15.22 12.31 -5.14
C ASN A 172 14.97 13.48 -4.19
N ARG A 173 16.01 13.93 -3.52
CA ARG A 173 16.03 15.17 -2.75
C ARG A 173 16.83 16.24 -3.49
N TYR A 174 16.31 17.45 -3.48
CA TYR A 174 16.97 18.64 -3.98
C TYR A 174 17.44 19.52 -2.82
N GLU A 175 18.33 20.45 -3.12
CA GLU A 175 18.81 21.47 -2.17
C GLU A 175 17.66 22.08 -1.35
N GLY A 176 17.87 22.27 -0.04
CA GLY A 176 16.85 22.85 0.86
C GLY A 176 15.78 21.87 1.34
N ASN A 177 16.07 20.57 1.31
CA ASN A 177 15.13 19.50 1.71
C ASN A 177 13.84 19.47 0.87
N CYS A 178 13.93 19.77 -0.41
CA CYS A 178 12.81 19.65 -1.33
C CYS A 178 12.78 18.25 -1.95
N GLY A 179 11.80 17.45 -1.61
CA GLY A 179 11.53 16.19 -2.30
C GLY A 179 11.15 16.43 -3.76
N GLN A 180 11.70 15.62 -4.66
CA GLN A 180 11.38 15.69 -6.08
C GLN A 180 11.32 14.31 -6.72
N ILE A 181 10.68 14.24 -7.89
CA ILE A 181 10.63 13.05 -8.74
C ILE A 181 11.28 13.42 -10.07
N VAL A 182 12.27 12.63 -10.47
CA VAL A 182 13.05 12.83 -11.68
C VAL A 182 12.74 11.77 -12.72
N LEU A 183 12.77 12.14 -13.99
CA LEU A 183 12.48 11.28 -15.13
C LEU A 183 13.75 10.94 -15.88
N PHE A 184 13.88 9.67 -16.24
CA PHE A 184 14.87 9.12 -17.16
C PHE A 184 14.20 8.42 -18.33
N SER A 185 14.90 8.30 -19.46
CA SER A 185 14.49 7.47 -20.58
C SER A 185 15.63 6.58 -21.09
N SER A 186 15.27 5.46 -21.71
CA SER A 186 16.20 4.51 -22.32
C SER A 186 15.58 3.82 -23.53
N THR A 187 16.40 3.37 -24.46
CA THR A 187 15.98 2.51 -25.57
C THR A 187 16.20 1.02 -25.31
N ASP A 188 16.96 0.67 -24.26
CA ASP A 188 17.43 -0.69 -23.98
C ASP A 188 17.41 -1.08 -22.49
N TYR A 189 16.75 -0.28 -21.62
CA TYR A 189 16.66 -0.41 -20.15
C TYR A 189 18.01 -0.55 -19.40
N LYS A 190 19.13 -0.41 -20.10
CA LYS A 190 20.50 -0.50 -19.56
C LYS A 190 21.22 0.83 -19.60
N ASN A 191 21.01 1.62 -20.67
CA ASN A 191 21.61 2.90 -20.88
C ASN A 191 20.58 4.01 -20.71
N TRP A 192 20.69 4.79 -19.65
CA TRP A 192 19.68 5.77 -19.24
C TRP A 192 20.15 7.20 -19.44
N ARG A 193 19.21 8.06 -19.86
CA ARG A 193 19.40 9.50 -19.99
C ARG A 193 18.46 10.23 -19.05
N TYR A 194 18.99 11.17 -18.26
CA TYR A 194 18.19 12.13 -17.52
C TYR A 194 17.39 13.03 -18.47
N GLU A 195 16.11 13.20 -18.21
CA GLU A 195 15.21 14.03 -19.01
C GLU A 195 14.85 15.34 -18.30
N LYS A 196 14.19 15.24 -17.16
CA LYS A 196 13.67 16.41 -16.42
C LYS A 196 13.22 16.06 -15.00
N VAL A 197 12.90 17.08 -14.21
CA VAL A 197 12.09 16.95 -12.99
C VAL A 197 10.62 16.94 -13.38
N LEU A 198 9.84 15.94 -12.92
CA LEU A 198 8.40 15.85 -13.14
C LEU A 198 7.60 16.54 -12.05
N LEU A 199 8.06 16.42 -10.81
CA LEU A 199 7.41 16.99 -9.63
C LEU A 199 8.50 17.45 -8.66
N ARG A 200 8.32 18.60 -8.05
CA ARG A 200 9.10 19.07 -6.91
C ARG A 200 8.15 19.72 -5.92
N ASN A 201 8.31 19.39 -4.64
CA ASN A 201 7.54 20.02 -3.59
C ASN A 201 8.09 21.41 -3.22
N ASP A 202 7.40 22.09 -2.32
CA ASP A 202 7.74 23.44 -1.88
C ASP A 202 8.82 23.51 -0.78
N GLY A 203 9.41 22.37 -0.40
CA GLY A 203 10.38 22.26 0.70
C GLY A 203 9.78 22.40 2.10
N LYS A 204 8.46 22.52 2.23
CA LYS A 204 7.77 22.64 3.53
C LYS A 204 7.04 21.36 3.93
N ASN A 205 6.64 20.55 2.95
CA ASN A 205 5.86 19.35 3.13
C ASN A 205 6.48 18.17 2.38
N GLY A 206 7.25 17.37 3.11
CA GLY A 206 7.89 16.18 2.57
C GLY A 206 9.34 16.43 2.11
N ASP A 207 10.28 15.96 2.90
CA ASP A 207 11.72 16.12 2.62
C ASP A 207 12.19 15.24 1.47
N MET A 208 11.54 14.09 1.31
CA MET A 208 11.77 13.09 0.28
C MET A 208 10.44 12.64 -0.30
N LEU A 209 10.38 12.38 -1.60
CA LEU A 209 9.25 11.75 -2.26
C LEU A 209 9.64 10.31 -2.60
N GLU A 210 9.32 9.38 -1.68
CA GLU A 210 9.62 7.95 -1.84
C GLU A 210 8.63 7.26 -2.76
N CYS A 211 9.03 6.11 -3.29
CA CYS A 211 8.19 5.18 -4.05
C CYS A 211 7.35 5.88 -5.13
N PRO A 212 7.94 6.69 -6.01
CA PRO A 212 7.18 7.32 -7.08
C PRO A 212 6.63 6.27 -8.04
N ASP A 213 5.38 6.40 -8.45
CA ASP A 213 4.73 5.56 -9.47
C ASP A 213 4.08 6.46 -10.51
N TYR A 214 4.53 6.38 -11.77
CA TYR A 214 3.89 7.04 -12.91
C TYR A 214 2.99 6.03 -13.61
N LEU A 215 1.71 6.36 -13.73
CA LEU A 215 0.70 5.46 -14.28
C LEU A 215 -0.32 6.22 -15.13
N GLU A 216 -1.07 5.49 -15.92
CA GLU A 216 -2.26 6.00 -16.60
C GLU A 216 -3.50 5.30 -16.04
N VAL A 217 -4.54 6.08 -15.70
CA VAL A 217 -5.85 5.58 -15.24
C VAL A 217 -6.91 6.30 -16.06
N ASP A 218 -7.77 5.56 -16.72
CA ASP A 218 -8.88 6.09 -17.55
C ASP A 218 -8.41 7.18 -18.54
N GLY A 219 -7.19 7.06 -19.10
CA GLY A 219 -6.58 8.01 -20.03
C GLY A 219 -5.94 9.24 -19.38
N TYR A 220 -5.92 9.33 -18.07
CA TYR A 220 -5.25 10.42 -17.35
C TYR A 220 -3.88 9.95 -16.81
N PRO A 221 -2.80 10.74 -17.04
CA PRO A 221 -1.54 10.49 -16.36
C PRO A 221 -1.68 10.84 -14.87
N VAL A 222 -1.16 9.97 -14.04
CA VAL A 222 -1.16 10.13 -12.58
C VAL A 222 0.26 9.93 -12.07
N ILE A 223 0.67 10.70 -11.07
CA ILE A 223 1.84 10.43 -10.26
C ILE A 223 1.39 10.10 -8.84
N ILE A 224 1.90 9.00 -8.32
CA ILE A 224 1.76 8.61 -6.91
C ILE A 224 3.14 8.74 -6.27
N CYS A 225 3.21 9.13 -4.99
CA CYS A 225 4.43 9.06 -4.21
C CYS A 225 4.12 9.08 -2.71
N SER A 226 5.14 8.75 -1.91
CA SER A 226 5.04 8.70 -0.46
C SER A 226 5.97 9.74 0.19
N PRO A 227 5.49 10.97 0.44
CA PRO A 227 6.28 12.01 1.08
C PRO A 227 6.60 11.67 2.54
N GLN A 228 7.88 11.87 2.92
CA GLN A 228 8.33 11.82 4.31
C GLN A 228 8.17 13.18 4.97
N ASN A 229 7.88 13.20 6.29
CA ASN A 229 7.86 14.42 7.12
C ASN A 229 6.88 15.50 6.64
N MET A 230 5.68 15.10 6.20
CA MET A 230 4.62 16.06 5.92
C MET A 230 4.04 16.66 7.20
N HIS A 231 3.57 17.90 7.10
CA HIS A 231 2.74 18.53 8.13
C HIS A 231 1.27 18.26 7.87
N ALA A 232 0.51 18.07 8.96
CA ALA A 232 -0.94 17.89 8.87
C ALA A 232 -1.62 19.08 8.15
N GLN A 233 -2.58 18.76 7.27
CA GLN A 233 -3.38 19.76 6.55
C GLN A 233 -4.87 19.39 6.72
N LYS A 234 -5.51 19.93 7.76
CA LYS A 234 -6.85 19.55 8.19
C LYS A 234 -6.94 18.02 8.39
N TYR A 235 -7.87 17.36 7.66
CA TYR A 235 -8.05 15.91 7.66
C TYR A 235 -7.57 15.24 6.37
N GLU A 236 -7.04 16.02 5.41
CA GLU A 236 -6.52 15.48 4.15
C GLU A 236 -5.17 14.79 4.35
N PHE A 237 -4.26 15.39 5.11
CA PHE A 237 -2.94 14.83 5.41
C PHE A 237 -2.67 14.86 6.91
N HIS A 238 -1.94 13.88 7.39
CA HIS A 238 -1.48 13.82 8.78
C HIS A 238 0.01 14.19 8.89
N ASN A 239 0.48 14.41 10.11
CA ASN A 239 1.91 14.57 10.35
C ASN A 239 2.67 13.27 10.06
N GLY A 240 3.85 13.38 9.47
CA GLY A 240 4.74 12.25 9.21
C GLY A 240 4.64 11.72 7.78
N HIS A 241 4.51 10.42 7.61
CA HIS A 241 4.58 9.71 6.33
C HIS A 241 3.19 9.55 5.70
N ASN A 242 3.00 10.12 4.53
CA ASN A 242 1.74 10.04 3.78
C ASN A 242 1.96 9.36 2.42
N SER A 243 0.88 8.94 1.79
CA SER A 243 0.86 8.55 0.37
C SER A 243 -0.12 9.43 -0.38
N ILE A 244 0.35 10.03 -1.46
CA ILE A 244 -0.41 11.02 -2.22
C ILE A 244 -0.49 10.65 -3.70
N TYR A 245 -1.46 11.25 -4.38
CA TYR A 245 -1.53 11.25 -5.83
C TYR A 245 -1.78 12.64 -6.39
N ILE A 246 -1.38 12.84 -7.65
CA ILE A 246 -1.69 14.03 -8.45
C ILE A 246 -2.12 13.57 -9.84
N ILE A 247 -3.28 14.00 -10.30
CA ILE A 247 -3.76 13.76 -11.67
C ILE A 247 -3.18 14.85 -12.56
N GLY A 248 -2.54 14.45 -13.64
CA GLY A 248 -1.96 15.32 -14.64
C GLY A 248 -2.92 15.64 -15.79
N ASP A 249 -2.38 16.27 -16.82
CA ASP A 249 -3.09 16.70 -18.00
C ASP A 249 -3.11 15.58 -19.06
N ALA A 250 -4.29 15.10 -19.42
CA ALA A 250 -4.48 14.00 -20.38
C ALA A 250 -4.00 14.32 -21.81
N GLU A 251 -3.85 15.60 -22.17
CA GLU A 251 -3.40 16.01 -23.50
C GLU A 251 -1.87 15.93 -23.68
N LYS A 252 -1.12 15.61 -22.60
CA LYS A 252 0.35 15.57 -22.62
C LYS A 252 0.86 14.14 -22.56
N GLU A 253 1.78 13.78 -23.44
CA GLU A 253 2.44 12.47 -23.49
C GLU A 253 3.12 12.12 -22.17
N ILE A 254 3.85 13.05 -21.57
CA ILE A 254 4.37 12.97 -20.21
C ILE A 254 4.04 14.28 -19.50
N SER A 255 3.06 14.22 -18.59
CA SER A 255 2.56 15.38 -17.87
C SER A 255 3.61 15.94 -16.90
N ASN A 256 3.59 17.24 -16.67
CA ASN A 256 4.16 17.83 -15.49
C ASN A 256 3.07 17.89 -14.40
N PHE A 257 3.45 17.73 -13.15
CA PHE A 257 2.52 17.71 -12.04
C PHE A 257 2.70 18.93 -11.15
N ALA A 258 1.60 19.44 -10.62
CA ALA A 258 1.59 20.59 -9.73
C ALA A 258 1.34 20.12 -8.30
N TRP A 259 2.31 20.40 -7.41
CA TRP A 259 2.29 19.95 -6.01
C TRP A 259 1.02 20.36 -5.24
N GLU A 260 0.42 21.50 -5.60
CA GLU A 260 -0.78 22.04 -4.98
C GLU A 260 -2.03 21.19 -5.23
N LYS A 261 -2.00 20.36 -6.29
CA LYS A 261 -3.11 19.46 -6.67
C LYS A 261 -3.06 18.10 -5.98
N LYS A 262 -2.11 17.89 -5.04
CA LYS A 262 -2.00 16.62 -4.33
C LYS A 262 -3.24 16.30 -3.53
N ARG A 263 -3.57 15.00 -3.45
CA ARG A 263 -4.64 14.44 -2.63
C ARG A 263 -4.13 13.20 -1.90
N SER A 264 -4.73 12.88 -0.76
CA SER A 264 -4.45 11.66 -0.03
C SER A 264 -4.94 10.44 -0.81
N LEU A 265 -4.14 9.37 -0.79
CA LEU A 265 -4.51 8.12 -1.44
C LEU A 265 -5.26 7.18 -0.47
N ASP A 266 -4.95 7.26 0.82
CA ASP A 266 -5.63 6.54 1.89
C ASP A 266 -5.66 7.40 3.16
N TYR A 267 -6.76 7.35 3.89
CA TYR A 267 -7.01 8.18 5.07
C TYR A 267 -6.87 7.40 6.39
N GLY A 268 -6.45 6.14 6.30
CA GLY A 268 -6.30 5.27 7.47
C GLY A 268 -5.06 5.55 8.31
N LEU A 269 -4.80 4.62 9.21
CA LEU A 269 -3.66 4.67 10.13
C LEU A 269 -2.42 4.01 9.55
N ASP A 270 -2.60 3.10 8.57
CA ASP A 270 -1.55 2.19 8.11
C ASP A 270 -1.59 2.02 6.58
N PHE A 271 -0.94 2.94 5.87
CA PHE A 271 -0.82 2.90 4.41
C PHE A 271 0.41 3.68 3.94
N TYR A 272 1.32 3.02 3.22
CA TYR A 272 2.52 3.67 2.69
C TYR A 272 3.06 2.96 1.45
N ALA A 273 3.89 3.66 0.66
CA ALA A 273 4.67 3.13 -0.45
C ALA A 273 3.85 2.34 -1.50
N PRO A 274 2.69 2.82 -1.97
CA PRO A 274 1.88 2.09 -2.94
C PRO A 274 2.61 1.89 -4.25
N GLN A 275 2.35 0.74 -4.91
CA GLN A 275 2.82 0.44 -6.24
C GLN A 275 1.68 -0.12 -7.09
N THR A 276 1.69 0.19 -8.39
CA THR A 276 0.63 -0.20 -9.32
C THR A 276 1.14 -1.06 -10.47
N THR A 277 0.24 -1.88 -11.03
CA THR A 277 0.43 -2.57 -12.30
C THR A 277 -0.81 -2.49 -13.16
N GLU A 278 -0.65 -2.58 -14.47
CA GLU A 278 -1.76 -2.73 -15.42
C GLU A 278 -1.92 -4.20 -15.76
N LEU A 279 -3.16 -4.69 -15.67
CA LEU A 279 -3.51 -6.04 -16.07
C LEU A 279 -3.76 -6.12 -17.58
N PRO A 280 -3.70 -7.32 -18.19
CA PRO A 280 -3.99 -7.49 -19.61
C PRO A 280 -5.41 -7.07 -20.04
N ASP A 281 -6.35 -6.99 -19.11
CA ASP A 281 -7.72 -6.52 -19.34
C ASP A 281 -7.88 -4.99 -19.21
N GLY A 282 -6.76 -4.25 -19.02
CA GLY A 282 -6.70 -2.79 -18.91
C GLY A 282 -6.99 -2.23 -17.54
N ARG A 283 -7.28 -3.06 -16.53
CA ARG A 283 -7.45 -2.57 -15.15
C ARG A 283 -6.11 -2.13 -14.55
N ARG A 284 -6.12 -1.02 -13.82
CA ARG A 284 -4.99 -0.58 -13.00
C ARG A 284 -5.19 -1.07 -11.58
N ILE A 285 -4.26 -1.88 -11.10
CA ILE A 285 -4.29 -2.48 -9.76
C ILE A 285 -3.20 -1.85 -8.91
N MET A 286 -3.53 -1.58 -7.65
CA MET A 286 -2.63 -1.02 -6.64
C MET A 286 -2.54 -1.95 -5.43
N VAL A 287 -1.35 -2.07 -4.87
CA VAL A 287 -1.08 -2.59 -3.53
C VAL A 287 -0.21 -1.61 -2.77
N ALA A 288 -0.29 -1.58 -1.44
CA ALA A 288 0.56 -0.75 -0.59
C ALA A 288 1.03 -1.53 0.64
N TRP A 289 2.09 -1.08 1.26
CA TRP A 289 2.46 -1.54 2.59
C TRP A 289 1.42 -1.06 3.60
N MET A 290 0.73 -2.00 4.24
CA MET A 290 -0.29 -1.71 5.24
C MET A 290 0.37 -1.46 6.60
N LYS A 291 1.11 -0.37 6.65
CA LYS A 291 1.83 0.20 7.78
C LYS A 291 2.41 1.55 7.34
N SER A 292 3.06 2.25 8.24
CA SER A 292 3.98 3.35 7.93
C SER A 292 5.17 3.32 8.89
N TRP A 293 6.21 4.10 8.60
CA TRP A 293 7.36 4.22 9.49
C TRP A 293 7.00 4.81 10.86
N ASP A 294 5.89 5.55 10.94
CA ASP A 294 5.38 6.19 12.16
C ASP A 294 4.61 5.21 13.06
N ALA A 295 4.21 4.05 12.55
CA ALA A 295 3.37 3.08 13.25
C ALA A 295 4.13 1.81 13.61
N ARG A 296 4.37 1.58 14.91
CA ARG A 296 4.97 0.34 15.43
C ARG A 296 3.89 -0.55 16.05
N VAL A 297 2.98 -1.04 15.22
CA VAL A 297 1.91 -1.94 15.65
C VAL A 297 2.32 -3.38 15.39
N MET A 298 2.34 -4.20 16.44
CA MET A 298 2.69 -5.62 16.38
C MET A 298 1.83 -6.42 17.34
N THR A 299 1.42 -7.61 16.93
CA THR A 299 0.89 -8.62 17.85
C THR A 299 2.06 -9.24 18.63
N LYS A 300 1.89 -9.37 19.93
CA LYS A 300 2.94 -9.94 20.79
C LYS A 300 3.26 -11.39 20.39
N GLY A 301 4.55 -11.68 20.19
CA GLY A 301 5.02 -13.02 19.85
C GLY A 301 4.92 -13.38 18.35
N GLN A 302 4.45 -12.49 17.51
CA GLN A 302 4.36 -12.67 16.06
C GLN A 302 5.77 -12.84 15.44
N LYS A 303 5.93 -13.84 14.58
CA LYS A 303 7.22 -14.18 13.93
C LYS A 303 7.40 -13.48 12.59
N TRP A 304 6.41 -12.67 12.17
CA TRP A 304 6.42 -11.87 10.95
C TRP A 304 5.93 -10.45 11.25
N GLN A 305 6.33 -9.51 10.42
CA GLN A 305 5.95 -8.10 10.56
C GLN A 305 5.78 -7.44 9.20
N GLY A 306 4.69 -6.70 9.06
CA GLY A 306 4.27 -6.04 7.84
C GLY A 306 3.35 -6.93 7.00
N MET A 307 2.43 -6.28 6.28
CA MET A 307 1.55 -6.92 5.29
C MET A 307 1.25 -5.91 4.19
N MET A 308 0.80 -6.40 3.03
CA MET A 308 0.25 -5.55 1.97
C MET A 308 -1.23 -5.32 2.18
N THR A 309 -1.78 -4.25 1.63
CA THR A 309 -3.23 -4.10 1.46
C THR A 309 -3.76 -5.17 0.52
N LEU A 310 -5.07 -5.42 0.56
CA LEU A 310 -5.76 -6.09 -0.54
C LEU A 310 -5.44 -5.34 -1.85
N PRO A 311 -5.22 -6.04 -2.97
CA PRO A 311 -5.13 -5.36 -4.26
C PRO A 311 -6.41 -4.59 -4.58
N ARG A 312 -6.27 -3.35 -5.05
CA ARG A 312 -7.38 -2.42 -5.31
C ARG A 312 -7.41 -2.00 -6.76
N GLU A 313 -8.59 -2.01 -7.37
CA GLU A 313 -8.82 -1.44 -8.71
C GLU A 313 -8.92 0.07 -8.60
N LEU A 314 -8.21 0.79 -9.47
CA LEU A 314 -8.23 2.25 -9.55
C LEU A 314 -9.09 2.73 -10.71
N LYS A 315 -9.88 3.79 -10.48
CA LYS A 315 -10.62 4.52 -11.51
C LYS A 315 -10.56 6.02 -11.23
N ILE A 316 -10.69 6.83 -12.28
CA ILE A 316 -10.87 8.26 -12.13
C ILE A 316 -12.34 8.62 -12.30
N LYS A 317 -12.92 9.23 -11.27
CA LYS A 317 -14.27 9.76 -11.29
C LYS A 317 -14.29 11.11 -10.57
N ASP A 318 -14.98 12.09 -11.12
CA ASP A 318 -15.09 13.45 -10.56
C ASP A 318 -13.74 14.11 -10.25
N GLY A 319 -12.70 13.83 -11.07
CA GLY A 319 -11.35 14.34 -10.88
C GLY A 319 -10.61 13.79 -9.64
N LYS A 320 -11.03 12.63 -9.14
CA LYS A 320 -10.42 11.90 -8.01
C LYS A 320 -10.14 10.45 -8.41
N ILE A 321 -9.17 9.84 -7.74
CA ILE A 321 -9.01 8.38 -7.76
C ILE A 321 -10.05 7.77 -6.83
N TRP A 322 -10.84 6.84 -7.39
CA TRP A 322 -11.73 5.94 -6.66
C TRP A 322 -11.06 4.57 -6.58
N GLN A 323 -11.22 3.87 -5.47
CA GLN A 323 -10.61 2.58 -5.22
C GLN A 323 -11.68 1.55 -4.85
N SER A 324 -11.60 0.37 -5.43
CA SER A 324 -12.46 -0.76 -5.02
C SER A 324 -11.62 -1.99 -4.77
N PRO A 325 -12.07 -2.92 -3.90
CA PRO A 325 -11.46 -4.24 -3.82
C PRO A 325 -11.43 -4.89 -5.20
N VAL A 326 -10.40 -5.71 -5.48
CA VAL A 326 -10.38 -6.47 -6.73
C VAL A 326 -11.59 -7.37 -6.82
N ARG A 327 -12.24 -7.37 -7.99
CA ARG A 327 -13.49 -8.12 -8.24
C ARG A 327 -13.35 -9.62 -8.06
N GLU A 328 -12.15 -10.14 -8.14
CA GLU A 328 -11.83 -11.56 -7.92
C GLU A 328 -12.18 -12.04 -6.51
N LEU A 329 -12.23 -11.13 -5.53
CA LEU A 329 -12.63 -11.44 -4.15
C LEU A 329 -14.07 -12.01 -4.07
N GLU A 330 -14.96 -11.62 -5.01
CA GLU A 330 -16.34 -12.10 -5.07
C GLU A 330 -16.44 -13.63 -5.13
N LYS A 331 -15.47 -14.31 -5.72
CA LYS A 331 -15.43 -15.79 -5.81
C LYS A 331 -15.37 -16.47 -4.45
N TYR A 332 -14.84 -15.77 -3.46
CA TYR A 332 -14.53 -16.28 -2.14
C TYR A 332 -15.56 -15.89 -1.08
N LYS A 333 -16.54 -15.08 -1.44
CA LYS A 333 -17.68 -14.71 -0.58
C LYS A 333 -18.65 -15.87 -0.40
N LYS A 334 -18.96 -16.22 0.83
CA LYS A 334 -19.86 -17.32 1.23
C LYS A 334 -20.80 -16.85 2.34
N ASN A 335 -21.84 -17.63 2.59
CA ASN A 335 -22.75 -17.49 3.72
C ASN A 335 -23.31 -16.06 3.87
N PRO A 336 -24.05 -15.53 2.87
CA PRO A 336 -24.60 -14.18 2.94
C PRO A 336 -25.57 -14.02 4.11
N ILE A 337 -25.44 -12.92 4.83
CA ILE A 337 -26.38 -12.46 5.84
C ILE A 337 -26.82 -11.05 5.47
N ILE A 338 -28.13 -10.84 5.34
CA ILE A 338 -28.68 -9.58 4.83
C ILE A 338 -29.73 -9.07 5.81
N TYR A 339 -29.58 -7.81 6.21
CA TYR A 339 -30.56 -7.03 6.94
C TYR A 339 -30.98 -5.83 6.10
N THR A 340 -32.28 -5.66 5.90
CA THR A 340 -32.85 -4.53 5.15
C THR A 340 -33.65 -3.64 6.11
N GLU A 341 -33.45 -2.33 6.01
CA GLU A 341 -34.10 -1.32 6.86
C GLU A 341 -34.04 -1.65 8.36
N GLN A 342 -32.91 -2.22 8.78
CA GLN A 342 -32.67 -2.57 10.17
C GLN A 342 -32.57 -1.30 11.02
N LYS A 343 -33.38 -1.22 12.06
CA LYS A 343 -33.29 -0.13 13.04
C LYS A 343 -32.27 -0.45 14.11
N ILE A 344 -31.39 0.50 14.36
CA ILE A 344 -30.39 0.51 15.41
C ILE A 344 -30.73 1.62 16.40
N SER A 345 -30.86 1.29 17.69
CA SER A 345 -31.08 2.25 18.77
C SER A 345 -30.41 1.74 20.04
N GLY A 346 -29.53 2.55 20.63
CA GLY A 346 -28.61 2.08 21.65
C GLY A 346 -27.55 1.14 21.06
N GLN A 347 -27.00 0.27 21.88
CA GLN A 347 -26.01 -0.73 21.50
C GLN A 347 -26.67 -2.06 21.12
N MET A 348 -26.34 -2.60 19.96
CA MET A 348 -26.96 -3.83 19.43
C MET A 348 -25.93 -4.71 18.72
N SER A 349 -25.99 -6.01 18.96
CA SER A 349 -25.45 -7.05 18.09
C SER A 349 -26.58 -7.59 17.20
N LEU A 350 -26.25 -8.07 16.00
CA LEU A 350 -27.20 -8.68 15.07
C LEU A 350 -26.77 -10.13 14.82
N ASP A 351 -27.74 -11.04 14.78
CA ASP A 351 -27.47 -12.46 14.63
C ASP A 351 -26.69 -12.76 13.34
N GLY A 352 -25.58 -13.47 13.47
CA GLY A 352 -24.66 -13.80 12.39
C GLY A 352 -23.79 -12.65 11.85
N ILE A 353 -23.91 -11.43 12.39
CA ILE A 353 -22.98 -10.33 12.05
C ILE A 353 -21.84 -10.34 13.04
N ASP A 354 -20.84 -11.15 12.73
CA ASP A 354 -19.59 -11.35 13.48
C ASP A 354 -18.47 -11.82 12.55
N GLY A 355 -17.29 -12.06 13.07
CA GLY A 355 -16.17 -12.66 12.36
C GLY A 355 -14.99 -11.73 12.14
N ARG A 356 -13.86 -12.35 11.73
CA ARG A 356 -12.58 -11.65 11.50
C ARG A 356 -12.17 -11.66 10.02
N VAL A 357 -12.74 -12.56 9.22
CA VAL A 357 -12.42 -12.72 7.78
C VAL A 357 -13.72 -12.57 7.00
N ILE A 358 -14.08 -11.32 6.73
CA ILE A 358 -15.40 -10.96 6.20
C ILE A 358 -15.33 -9.83 5.19
N ASP A 359 -16.35 -9.76 4.36
CA ASP A 359 -16.74 -8.63 3.53
C ASP A 359 -18.10 -8.15 4.04
N MET A 360 -18.18 -6.93 4.55
CA MET A 360 -19.42 -6.39 5.13
C MET A 360 -19.67 -4.96 4.61
N THR A 361 -20.84 -4.76 4.05
CA THR A 361 -21.33 -3.43 3.69
C THR A 361 -22.39 -2.97 4.68
N VAL A 362 -22.24 -1.78 5.22
CA VAL A 362 -23.23 -1.08 6.05
C VAL A 362 -23.61 0.20 5.32
N GLU A 363 -24.81 0.25 4.77
CA GLU A 363 -25.36 1.42 4.11
C GLU A 363 -26.32 2.13 5.07
N LEU A 364 -25.96 3.32 5.50
CA LEU A 364 -26.84 4.13 6.33
C LEU A 364 -27.89 4.77 5.43
N THR A 365 -29.17 4.57 5.76
CA THR A 365 -30.29 5.21 5.01
C THR A 365 -30.89 6.38 5.78
N ASN A 366 -30.81 6.35 7.12
CA ASN A 366 -31.17 7.47 7.98
C ASN A 366 -30.37 7.42 9.29
N VAL A 367 -29.96 8.57 9.82
CA VAL A 367 -29.33 8.71 11.14
C VAL A 367 -29.92 9.95 11.80
N GLU A 368 -30.77 9.74 12.83
CA GLU A 368 -31.42 10.83 13.56
C GLU A 368 -30.52 11.38 14.66
N GLY A 369 -29.59 10.54 15.16
CA GLY A 369 -28.68 10.85 16.24
C GLY A 369 -27.46 11.67 15.82
N ARG A 370 -26.63 11.99 16.81
CA ARG A 370 -25.36 12.71 16.63
C ARG A 370 -24.24 11.81 16.17
N GLU A 371 -24.37 10.50 16.37
CA GLU A 371 -23.34 9.53 16.03
C GLU A 371 -23.94 8.15 15.71
N PHE A 372 -23.27 7.46 14.80
CA PHE A 372 -23.48 6.05 14.51
C PHE A 372 -22.13 5.33 14.55
N LYS A 373 -22.05 4.22 15.31
CA LYS A 373 -20.80 3.48 15.50
C LYS A 373 -20.90 2.05 14.97
N VAL A 374 -19.79 1.58 14.44
CA VAL A 374 -19.52 0.17 14.15
C VAL A 374 -18.26 -0.22 14.90
N ASP A 375 -18.40 -1.04 15.91
CA ASP A 375 -17.30 -1.64 16.65
C ASP A 375 -16.99 -3.00 16.03
N VAL A 376 -15.75 -3.23 15.63
CA VAL A 376 -15.29 -4.48 15.03
C VAL A 376 -14.15 -5.08 15.83
N ALA A 377 -13.89 -6.36 15.64
CA ALA A 377 -12.90 -7.10 16.45
C ALA A 377 -13.12 -6.85 17.94
N HIS A 378 -14.41 -6.96 18.34
CA HIS A 378 -14.89 -6.58 19.66
C HIS A 378 -15.03 -7.78 20.59
N ASN A 379 -14.74 -7.55 21.89
CA ASN A 379 -15.12 -8.34 23.05
C ASN A 379 -15.04 -7.44 24.30
N GLU A 380 -15.06 -8.02 25.51
CA GLU A 380 -15.00 -7.26 26.76
C GLU A 380 -13.71 -6.43 26.93
N GLU A 381 -12.59 -6.80 26.27
CA GLU A 381 -11.27 -6.16 26.44
C GLU A 381 -10.84 -5.31 25.24
N TYR A 382 -11.29 -5.67 24.04
CA TYR A 382 -10.77 -5.11 22.78
C TYR A 382 -11.87 -4.54 21.91
N THR A 383 -11.56 -3.50 21.16
CA THR A 383 -12.42 -2.97 20.10
C THR A 383 -11.64 -2.06 19.15
N THR A 384 -12.09 -2.01 17.90
CA THR A 384 -11.74 -0.95 16.94
C THR A 384 -13.05 -0.31 16.47
N THR A 385 -13.19 0.99 16.66
CA THR A 385 -14.43 1.73 16.47
C THR A 385 -14.38 2.61 15.23
N PHE A 386 -15.40 2.57 14.42
CA PHE A 386 -15.66 3.46 13.31
C PHE A 386 -16.91 4.28 13.60
N THR A 387 -16.74 5.60 13.80
CA THR A 387 -17.85 6.48 14.19
C THR A 387 -18.17 7.45 13.08
N TYR A 388 -19.39 7.47 12.60
CA TYR A 388 -19.91 8.50 11.72
C TYR A 388 -20.62 9.60 12.54
N TYR A 389 -20.26 10.85 12.28
CA TYR A 389 -20.86 12.06 12.85
C TYR A 389 -21.61 12.83 11.76
N PRO A 390 -22.96 12.71 11.67
CA PRO A 390 -23.75 13.34 10.61
C PRO A 390 -23.58 14.85 10.50
N GLU A 391 -23.68 15.56 11.64
CA GLU A 391 -23.56 17.03 11.66
C GLU A 391 -22.19 17.55 11.24
N LYS A 392 -21.13 16.73 11.38
CA LYS A 392 -19.76 17.10 11.02
C LYS A 392 -19.35 16.60 9.64
N HIS A 393 -20.17 15.79 8.98
CA HIS A 393 -19.80 15.05 7.77
C HIS A 393 -18.45 14.35 7.92
N GLN A 394 -18.27 13.61 9.02
CA GLN A 394 -16.97 13.06 9.41
C GLN A 394 -17.08 11.62 9.87
N ILE A 395 -16.08 10.83 9.49
CA ILE A 395 -15.84 9.50 10.04
C ILE A 395 -14.60 9.56 10.92
N GLU A 396 -14.68 9.01 12.11
CA GLU A 396 -13.56 8.81 13.02
C GLU A 396 -13.25 7.33 13.14
N ILE A 397 -11.98 6.98 13.03
CA ILE A 397 -11.45 5.64 13.24
C ILE A 397 -10.65 5.68 14.53
N ASP A 398 -11.01 4.84 15.49
CA ASP A 398 -10.32 4.72 16.78
C ASP A 398 -9.94 3.26 17.04
N ARG A 399 -8.63 2.97 17.09
CA ARG A 399 -8.07 1.67 17.48
C ARG A 399 -7.38 1.70 18.84
N THR A 400 -7.68 2.66 19.70
CA THR A 400 -7.05 2.81 21.02
C THR A 400 -7.13 1.52 21.83
N TYR A 401 -8.25 0.83 21.73
CA TYR A 401 -8.50 -0.43 22.45
C TYR A 401 -8.32 -1.69 21.58
N SER A 402 -7.62 -1.60 20.47
CA SER A 402 -7.39 -2.78 19.58
C SER A 402 -6.27 -3.70 20.05
N GLY A 403 -5.69 -3.49 21.24
CA GLY A 403 -4.53 -4.23 21.72
C GLY A 403 -3.18 -3.60 21.34
N VAL A 404 -3.19 -2.40 20.78
CA VAL A 404 -1.97 -1.61 20.54
C VAL A 404 -1.30 -1.30 21.88
N ASN A 405 -0.02 -1.63 22.01
CA ASN A 405 0.77 -1.49 23.24
C ASN A 405 1.96 -0.53 23.09
N ALA A 406 1.93 0.33 22.08
CA ALA A 406 2.98 1.31 21.79
C ALA A 406 2.38 2.72 21.76
N ASP A 407 3.22 3.73 22.00
CA ASP A 407 2.85 5.15 21.85
C ASP A 407 2.84 5.50 20.37
N VAL A 408 1.70 5.27 19.72
CA VAL A 408 1.44 5.53 18.31
C VAL A 408 0.08 6.21 18.14
N VAL A 409 -0.13 6.84 17.00
CA VAL A 409 -1.44 7.41 16.66
C VAL A 409 -2.47 6.29 16.53
N CYS A 410 -3.56 6.40 17.30
CA CYS A 410 -4.66 5.44 17.29
C CYS A 410 -5.95 6.01 16.67
N VAL A 411 -6.05 7.32 16.47
CA VAL A 411 -7.26 7.98 15.98
C VAL A 411 -6.99 8.73 14.69
N ARG A 412 -7.87 8.55 13.70
CA ARG A 412 -7.93 9.30 12.45
C ARG A 412 -9.33 9.81 12.19
N LYS A 413 -9.41 10.97 11.53
CA LYS A 413 -10.67 11.59 11.12
C LYS A 413 -10.65 11.80 9.61
N ILE A 414 -11.77 11.48 8.98
CA ILE A 414 -11.99 11.59 7.54
C ILE A 414 -13.16 12.52 7.33
N GLU A 415 -12.95 13.59 6.59
CA GLU A 415 -14.04 14.48 6.15
C GLU A 415 -14.66 13.91 4.88
N ILE A 416 -15.97 13.66 4.89
CA ILE A 416 -16.71 13.15 3.74
C ILE A 416 -17.49 14.30 3.08
N ALA A 417 -17.77 14.16 1.77
CA ALA A 417 -18.49 15.20 1.06
C ALA A 417 -19.92 15.39 1.60
N GLU A 418 -20.36 16.63 1.80
CA GLU A 418 -21.69 17.00 2.32
C GLU A 418 -22.86 16.37 1.53
N LYS A 419 -22.65 16.04 0.24
CA LYS A 419 -23.63 15.30 -0.57
C LYS A 419 -23.99 13.92 -0.01
N HIS A 420 -23.16 13.36 0.87
CA HIS A 420 -23.33 12.04 1.48
C HIS A 420 -23.87 12.18 2.91
N HIS A 421 -25.15 12.49 3.05
CA HIS A 421 -25.82 12.60 4.36
C HIS A 421 -25.95 11.24 5.09
N ALA A 422 -25.84 10.14 4.35
CA ALA A 422 -25.90 8.78 4.84
C ALA A 422 -24.86 7.93 4.07
N PRO A 423 -23.64 7.79 4.59
CA PRO A 423 -22.58 7.10 3.89
C PRO A 423 -22.81 5.60 3.81
N LYS A 424 -22.25 5.01 2.75
CA LYS A 424 -22.07 3.58 2.59
C LYS A 424 -20.68 3.22 3.08
N LEU A 425 -20.57 2.31 4.02
CA LEU A 425 -19.34 1.84 4.65
C LEU A 425 -19.12 0.38 4.26
N HIS A 426 -18.12 0.11 3.43
CA HIS A 426 -17.77 -1.23 3.00
C HIS A 426 -16.48 -1.67 3.68
N PHE A 427 -16.58 -2.63 4.59
CA PHE A 427 -15.49 -3.20 5.38
C PHE A 427 -15.01 -4.49 4.76
N ILE A 428 -13.72 -4.57 4.45
CA ILE A 428 -13.01 -5.81 4.16
C ILE A 428 -12.11 -6.10 5.36
N MET A 429 -12.40 -7.19 6.06
CA MET A 429 -11.62 -7.59 7.23
C MET A 429 -10.86 -8.89 6.97
N ASP A 430 -9.63 -8.92 7.41
CA ASP A 430 -8.84 -10.13 7.57
C ASP A 430 -8.37 -10.22 9.02
N ARG A 431 -7.72 -11.29 9.41
CA ARG A 431 -7.37 -11.60 10.79
C ARG A 431 -6.75 -10.43 11.57
N TYR A 432 -5.96 -9.58 10.91
CA TYR A 432 -5.19 -8.50 11.54
C TYR A 432 -5.39 -7.14 10.88
N SER A 433 -6.40 -6.98 10.06
CA SER A 433 -6.64 -5.75 9.30
C SER A 433 -8.10 -5.44 9.07
N VAL A 434 -8.38 -4.15 8.88
CA VAL A 434 -9.65 -3.62 8.37
C VAL A 434 -9.32 -2.64 7.25
N GLU A 435 -9.87 -2.86 6.07
CA GLU A 435 -9.89 -1.87 4.99
C GLU A 435 -11.31 -1.35 4.81
N LEU A 436 -11.50 -0.05 4.98
CA LEU A 436 -12.78 0.62 4.82
C LEU A 436 -12.81 1.36 3.48
N PHE A 437 -13.82 1.08 2.66
CA PHE A 437 -14.14 1.78 1.43
C PHE A 437 -15.43 2.58 1.65
N ILE A 438 -15.33 3.91 1.55
CA ILE A 438 -16.43 4.84 1.86
C ILE A 438 -17.07 5.27 0.54
N ASN A 439 -18.41 5.19 0.44
CA ASN A 439 -19.18 5.62 -0.72
C ASN A 439 -18.67 5.01 -2.03
N ASP A 440 -18.57 3.68 -2.07
CA ASP A 440 -18.06 2.88 -3.21
C ASP A 440 -16.58 3.17 -3.55
N GLY A 441 -15.79 3.64 -2.58
CA GLY A 441 -14.37 3.88 -2.71
C GLY A 441 -13.97 5.29 -3.12
N GLU A 442 -14.85 6.29 -2.94
CA GLU A 442 -14.46 7.71 -3.08
C GLU A 442 -13.34 8.08 -2.10
N GLN A 443 -13.32 7.44 -0.93
CA GLN A 443 -12.25 7.49 0.05
C GLN A 443 -12.03 6.09 0.65
N THR A 444 -10.80 5.83 1.09
CA THR A 444 -10.42 4.55 1.71
C THR A 444 -9.62 4.77 2.97
N ALA A 445 -9.67 3.79 3.88
CA ALA A 445 -8.87 3.81 5.08
C ALA A 445 -8.36 2.40 5.44
N SER A 446 -7.05 2.26 5.62
CA SER A 446 -6.39 1.03 5.99
C SER A 446 -5.99 1.05 7.46
N VAL A 447 -6.31 -0.01 8.19
CA VAL A 447 -6.06 -0.12 9.64
C VAL A 447 -5.55 -1.51 9.99
N VAL A 448 -4.37 -1.59 10.60
CA VAL A 448 -3.85 -2.81 11.22
C VAL A 448 -4.40 -2.91 12.65
N ILE A 449 -4.94 -4.07 12.99
CA ILE A 449 -5.49 -4.37 14.31
C ILE A 449 -4.78 -5.58 14.92
N PRO A 450 -3.95 -5.39 15.97
CA PRO A 450 -3.23 -6.48 16.63
C PRO A 450 -4.13 -7.30 17.59
N THR A 451 -5.43 -7.11 17.50
CA THR A 451 -6.44 -7.71 18.37
C THR A 451 -6.43 -9.24 18.30
N PRO A 452 -6.47 -9.95 19.43
CA PRO A 452 -6.64 -11.41 19.47
C PRO A 452 -7.85 -11.88 18.68
N LEU A 453 -7.75 -13.03 18.01
CA LEU A 453 -8.79 -13.50 17.06
C LEU A 453 -10.11 -13.89 17.74
N GLU A 454 -10.09 -14.14 19.05
CA GLU A 454 -11.27 -14.42 19.86
C GLU A 454 -12.19 -13.20 19.99
N ALA A 455 -11.67 -11.98 19.87
CA ALA A 455 -12.44 -10.76 19.76
C ALA A 455 -13.00 -10.64 18.34
N ASN A 456 -14.14 -11.23 18.06
CA ASN A 456 -14.73 -11.36 16.74
C ASN A 456 -16.13 -10.78 16.62
N GLU A 457 -16.68 -10.20 17.70
CA GLU A 457 -17.99 -9.57 17.66
C GLU A 457 -17.99 -8.27 16.85
N ILE A 458 -19.16 -7.94 16.30
CA ILE A 458 -19.44 -6.66 15.64
C ILE A 458 -20.66 -6.05 16.31
N ILE A 459 -20.50 -4.83 16.80
CA ILE A 459 -21.53 -4.10 17.54
C ILE A 459 -21.88 -2.80 16.80
N PHE A 460 -23.18 -2.54 16.71
CA PHE A 460 -23.71 -1.28 16.19
C PHE A 460 -24.23 -0.42 17.33
N THR A 461 -23.95 0.87 17.33
CA THR A 461 -24.43 1.80 18.34
C THR A 461 -24.94 3.09 17.70
N SER A 462 -26.11 3.55 18.13
CA SER A 462 -26.63 4.88 17.77
C SER A 462 -27.29 5.50 19.00
N ASP A 463 -27.02 6.77 19.24
CA ASP A 463 -27.59 7.51 20.40
C ASP A 463 -29.11 7.81 20.23
N GLU A 464 -29.58 7.89 18.98
CA GLU A 464 -30.99 7.90 18.60
C GLU A 464 -31.27 6.84 17.52
N ALA A 465 -32.41 6.90 16.83
CA ALA A 465 -32.72 5.92 15.81
C ALA A 465 -31.82 6.10 14.56
N ALA A 466 -31.21 5.00 14.12
CA ALA A 466 -30.60 4.91 12.79
C ALA A 466 -31.24 3.76 12.02
N THR A 467 -31.29 3.89 10.68
CA THR A 467 -31.76 2.83 9.80
C THR A 467 -30.64 2.45 8.85
N VAL A 468 -30.35 1.14 8.74
CA VAL A 468 -29.24 0.64 7.94
C VAL A 468 -29.66 -0.57 7.10
N ASN A 469 -29.02 -0.72 5.94
CA ASN A 469 -28.96 -1.97 5.21
C ASN A 469 -27.59 -2.59 5.47
N ILE A 470 -27.57 -3.88 5.78
CA ILE A 470 -26.31 -4.61 6.03
C ILE A 470 -26.27 -5.83 5.14
N GLU A 471 -25.15 -6.02 4.47
CA GLU A 471 -24.83 -7.21 3.71
C GLU A 471 -23.46 -7.72 4.17
N LYS A 472 -23.38 -8.95 4.67
CA LYS A 472 -22.14 -9.54 5.18
C LYS A 472 -21.92 -10.92 4.58
N TYR A 473 -20.68 -11.18 4.19
CA TYR A 473 -20.18 -12.47 3.72
C TYR A 473 -18.98 -12.91 4.54
N GLU A 474 -18.81 -14.19 4.69
CA GLU A 474 -17.54 -14.79 5.06
C GLU A 474 -16.64 -14.89 3.83
N ILE A 475 -15.33 -14.66 3.99
CA ILE A 475 -14.35 -14.92 2.95
C ILE A 475 -13.63 -16.22 3.28
N THR A 476 -13.70 -17.18 2.36
CA THR A 476 -13.07 -18.49 2.55
C THR A 476 -12.54 -19.06 1.25
N PHE A 477 -11.44 -19.80 1.34
CA PHE A 477 -10.80 -20.47 0.21
C PHE A 477 -11.28 -21.91 -0.01
N ASN A 478 -12.25 -22.37 0.77
CA ASN A 478 -12.85 -23.70 0.70
C ASN A 478 -14.02 -23.75 -0.27
#